data_e52e65b27566619a827f8ba0f4161d74
#
_entry.id   e52e65b27566619a827f8ba0f4161d74
#
_cell.length_a   1.000
_cell.length_b   1.000
_cell.length_c   1.000
_cell.angle_alpha   90.00
_cell.angle_beta   90.00
_cell.angle_gamma   90.00
#
_symmetry.space_group_name_H-M   'P 1'
#
loop_
_entity.id
_entity.type
_entity.pdbx_description
1 polymer ?
#
loop_
_entity_poly.entity_id
_entity_poly.type
_entity_poly.pdbx_seq_one_letter_code
_entity_poly.pdbx_strand_id
1 'polypeptide(L)'
;AGTWGTKTNTNLNLVQQAIAGFEQISLSAGSTTALLMSDASLSTARNMIIKFATITATPGTTCTIPDSIEKFYIFDCTNITSPANLTIKTASGTGFSPDATRIYAAYSDGTNLSEISLDTLGGTIGGAQIADGSIVTAKLGSQAVLTGNISNAQITNALIVDANVTTSKLQDNSVTAAKLERKFTISTAAPSGGSDGDIWFKYS
;
A
#
# COMPACT_ATOMS: atom_id res chain seq x y z
N ALA A 1 -4.47 55.00 -20.42
CA ALA A 1 -3.24 54.42 -19.82
C ALA A 1 -3.67 53.42 -18.75
N GLY A 2 -3.25 52.18 -18.82
CA GLY A 2 -3.47 51.24 -17.74
C GLY A 2 -3.94 49.85 -18.14
N THR A 3 -4.52 49.66 -19.32
CA THR A 3 -5.08 48.35 -19.72
C THR A 3 -3.99 47.28 -19.93
N TRP A 4 -2.79 47.67 -20.40
CA TRP A 4 -1.70 46.74 -20.63
C TRP A 4 -1.14 46.18 -19.29
N GLY A 5 -0.83 47.03 -18.33
CA GLY A 5 -0.36 46.61 -17.01
C GLY A 5 -1.36 45.70 -16.28
N THR A 6 -2.63 46.05 -16.34
CA THR A 6 -3.69 45.22 -15.74
C THR A 6 -3.76 43.83 -16.41
N LYS A 7 -3.75 43.77 -17.75
CA LYS A 7 -3.73 42.47 -18.47
C LYS A 7 -2.52 41.64 -18.15
N THR A 8 -1.33 42.26 -18.08
CA THR A 8 -0.10 41.56 -17.71
C THR A 8 -0.18 40.96 -16.31
N ASN A 9 -0.63 41.76 -15.32
CA ASN A 9 -0.79 41.28 -13.95
C ASN A 9 -1.84 40.16 -13.85
N THR A 10 -2.95 40.28 -14.59
CA THR A 10 -3.96 39.20 -14.66
C THR A 10 -3.33 37.91 -15.20
N ASN A 11 -2.59 37.98 -16.30
CA ASN A 11 -1.95 36.81 -16.89
C ASN A 11 -0.91 36.19 -15.93
N LEU A 12 -0.11 37.01 -15.24
CA LEU A 12 0.83 36.50 -14.23
C LEU A 12 0.13 35.81 -13.07
N ASN A 13 -0.99 36.32 -12.61
CA ASN A 13 -1.81 35.69 -11.57
C ASN A 13 -2.40 34.35 -12.03
N LEU A 14 -2.84 34.26 -13.28
CA LEU A 14 -3.32 32.98 -13.85
C LEU A 14 -2.20 31.94 -13.97
N VAL A 15 -0.99 32.36 -14.36
CA VAL A 15 0.19 31.47 -14.39
C VAL A 15 0.55 31.04 -12.97
N GLN A 16 0.56 31.94 -12.00
CA GLN A 16 0.84 31.61 -10.60
C GLN A 16 -0.20 30.59 -10.07
N GLN A 17 -1.49 30.81 -10.35
CA GLN A 17 -2.54 29.89 -9.96
C GLN A 17 -2.34 28.50 -10.59
N ALA A 18 -1.92 28.44 -11.85
CA ALA A 18 -1.69 27.18 -12.56
C ALA A 18 -0.49 26.38 -12.02
N ILE A 19 0.56 27.06 -11.57
CA ILE A 19 1.84 26.46 -11.13
C ILE A 19 1.81 26.11 -9.64
N ALA A 20 1.21 26.96 -8.79
CA ALA A 20 1.28 26.83 -7.33
C ALA A 20 -0.02 27.25 -6.62
N GLY A 21 -1.13 27.39 -7.36
CA GLY A 21 -2.41 27.79 -6.78
C GLY A 21 -2.97 26.71 -5.86
N PHE A 22 -3.65 27.15 -4.82
CA PHE A 22 -4.35 26.34 -3.84
C PHE A 22 -5.81 26.79 -3.78
N GLU A 23 -6.73 25.83 -3.77
CA GLU A 23 -8.16 26.10 -3.62
C GLU A 23 -8.79 25.06 -2.71
N GLN A 24 -9.65 25.50 -1.80
CA GLN A 24 -10.46 24.59 -0.99
C GLN A 24 -11.87 24.49 -1.56
N ILE A 25 -12.28 23.27 -1.88
CA ILE A 25 -13.56 22.96 -2.53
C ILE A 25 -14.47 22.23 -1.55
N SER A 26 -15.72 22.67 -1.49
CA SER A 26 -16.79 21.95 -0.80
C SER A 26 -17.47 21.00 -1.79
N LEU A 27 -17.49 19.71 -1.48
CA LEU A 27 -18.22 18.69 -2.23
C LEU A 27 -19.63 18.55 -1.67
N SER A 28 -20.55 18.05 -2.50
CA SER A 28 -21.89 17.63 -2.09
C SER A 28 -21.98 16.12 -2.10
N ALA A 29 -22.32 15.50 -0.96
CA ALA A 29 -22.42 14.04 -0.85
C ALA A 29 -23.46 13.47 -1.83
N GLY A 30 -23.10 12.40 -2.53
CA GLY A 30 -23.95 11.74 -3.52
C GLY A 30 -24.21 12.55 -4.79
N SER A 31 -23.45 13.61 -5.03
CA SER A 31 -23.65 14.53 -6.17
C SER A 31 -22.34 14.86 -6.86
N THR A 32 -22.43 15.40 -8.08
CA THR A 32 -21.27 15.86 -8.84
C THR A 32 -20.97 17.32 -8.55
N THR A 33 -19.73 17.62 -8.16
CA THR A 33 -19.19 18.98 -8.06
C THR A 33 -18.23 19.20 -9.24
N ALA A 34 -18.58 20.08 -10.15
CA ALA A 34 -17.76 20.41 -11.31
C ALA A 34 -16.82 21.59 -11.00
N LEU A 35 -15.51 21.37 -11.16
CA LEU A 35 -14.54 22.45 -11.12
C LEU A 35 -14.49 23.14 -12.48
N LEU A 36 -14.26 24.43 -12.48
CA LEU A 36 -14.28 25.24 -13.70
C LEU A 36 -12.88 25.73 -14.05
N MET A 37 -12.61 25.86 -15.34
CA MET A 37 -11.45 26.57 -15.88
C MET A 37 -11.96 27.61 -16.87
N SER A 38 -11.83 28.89 -16.51
CA SER A 38 -12.30 30.01 -17.30
C SER A 38 -11.13 30.78 -17.89
N ASP A 39 -11.27 31.25 -19.13
CA ASP A 39 -10.27 32.11 -19.73
C ASP A 39 -10.24 33.48 -19.07
N ALA A 40 -9.06 34.04 -18.93
CA ALA A 40 -8.78 35.38 -18.41
C ALA A 40 -9.30 35.66 -16.99
N SER A 41 -9.70 34.63 -16.23
CA SER A 41 -10.14 34.80 -14.83
C SER A 41 -9.64 33.66 -13.96
N LEU A 42 -9.50 33.91 -12.64
CA LEU A 42 -9.21 32.89 -11.66
C LEU A 42 -10.35 31.85 -11.64
N SER A 43 -9.98 30.57 -11.50
CA SER A 43 -10.95 29.49 -11.55
C SER A 43 -10.48 28.25 -10.78
N THR A 44 -11.43 27.47 -10.27
CA THR A 44 -11.15 26.37 -9.34
C THR A 44 -10.24 25.31 -9.92
N ALA A 45 -10.48 24.84 -11.14
CA ALA A 45 -9.67 23.81 -11.79
C ALA A 45 -8.29 24.30 -12.27
N ARG A 46 -8.02 25.62 -12.23
CA ARG A 46 -6.70 26.15 -12.57
C ARG A 46 -5.69 25.88 -11.48
N ASN A 47 -6.11 25.82 -10.22
CA ASN A 47 -5.21 25.56 -9.11
C ASN A 47 -4.53 24.19 -9.24
N MET A 48 -3.26 24.13 -8.86
CA MET A 48 -2.52 22.87 -8.84
C MET A 48 -2.94 22.00 -7.65
N ILE A 49 -3.19 22.65 -6.51
CA ILE A 49 -3.59 21.97 -5.28
C ILE A 49 -5.07 22.22 -5.02
N ILE A 50 -5.83 21.14 -5.00
CA ILE A 50 -7.26 21.12 -4.70
C ILE A 50 -7.45 20.41 -3.37
N LYS A 51 -7.81 21.15 -2.33
CA LYS A 51 -8.15 20.58 -1.03
C LYS A 51 -9.66 20.42 -0.91
N PHE A 52 -10.12 19.28 -0.48
CA PHE A 52 -11.53 19.09 -0.17
C PHE A 52 -11.83 19.49 1.28
N ALA A 53 -12.92 20.23 1.47
CA ALA A 53 -13.47 20.53 2.79
C ALA A 53 -13.98 19.25 3.46
N THR A 54 -14.15 19.30 4.79
CA THR A 54 -14.63 18.13 5.55
C THR A 54 -16.00 17.67 5.06
N ILE A 55 -16.06 16.39 4.66
CA ILE A 55 -17.29 15.74 4.22
C ILE A 55 -17.21 14.22 4.47
N THR A 56 -18.34 13.58 4.69
CA THR A 56 -18.51 12.13 4.55
C THR A 56 -19.00 11.85 3.14
N ALA A 57 -18.16 11.27 2.31
CA ALA A 57 -18.53 10.91 0.95
C ALA A 57 -19.50 9.71 0.97
N THR A 58 -20.54 9.80 0.15
CA THR A 58 -21.52 8.73 -0.08
C THR A 58 -21.42 8.24 -1.53
N PRO A 59 -21.92 7.05 -1.86
CA PRO A 59 -21.93 6.57 -3.24
C PRO A 59 -22.48 7.61 -4.21
N GLY A 60 -21.76 7.85 -5.32
CA GLY A 60 -22.11 8.88 -6.31
C GLY A 60 -21.50 10.26 -6.05
N THR A 61 -20.79 10.48 -4.94
CA THR A 61 -20.01 11.70 -4.75
C THR A 61 -18.92 11.79 -5.82
N THR A 62 -18.94 12.84 -6.63
CA THR A 62 -18.01 13.00 -7.76
C THR A 62 -17.44 14.41 -7.80
N CYS A 63 -16.16 14.55 -8.05
CA CYS A 63 -15.50 15.80 -8.40
C CYS A 63 -15.03 15.71 -9.85
N THR A 64 -15.41 16.65 -10.70
CA THR A 64 -14.96 16.66 -12.09
C THR A 64 -14.07 17.87 -12.39
N ILE A 65 -12.98 17.63 -13.14
CA ILE A 65 -12.18 18.66 -13.79
C ILE A 65 -12.63 18.79 -15.25
N PRO A 66 -12.43 19.95 -15.91
CA PRO A 66 -12.78 20.10 -17.32
C PRO A 66 -12.02 19.15 -18.22
N ASP A 67 -12.65 18.71 -19.31
CA ASP A 67 -12.01 18.01 -20.42
C ASP A 67 -11.04 18.93 -21.19
N SER A 68 -10.17 18.34 -21.99
CA SER A 68 -9.19 19.02 -22.85
C SER A 68 -8.14 19.85 -22.09
N ILE A 69 -7.93 19.56 -20.81
CA ILE A 69 -6.92 20.21 -19.98
C ILE A 69 -5.87 19.17 -19.57
N GLU A 70 -4.69 19.28 -20.17
CA GLU A 70 -3.52 18.49 -19.79
C GLU A 70 -2.81 19.18 -18.61
N LYS A 71 -2.84 18.56 -17.44
CA LYS A 71 -2.33 19.21 -16.24
C LYS A 71 -2.06 18.22 -15.11
N PHE A 72 -1.02 18.54 -14.34
CA PHE A 72 -0.74 17.88 -13.07
C PHE A 72 -1.59 18.49 -11.95
N TYR A 73 -2.16 17.65 -11.09
CA TYR A 73 -2.95 18.02 -9.94
C TYR A 73 -2.46 17.34 -8.66
N ILE A 74 -2.66 18.01 -7.54
CA ILE A 74 -2.56 17.45 -6.19
C ILE A 74 -3.94 17.57 -5.53
N PHE A 75 -4.54 16.44 -5.17
CA PHE A 75 -5.81 16.40 -4.47
C PHE A 75 -5.59 16.06 -3.00
N ASP A 76 -5.90 17.00 -2.10
CA ASP A 76 -5.84 16.79 -0.66
C ASP A 76 -7.19 16.26 -0.15
N CYS A 77 -7.26 14.93 0.05
CA CYS A 77 -8.43 14.20 0.55
C CYS A 77 -8.34 13.92 2.06
N THR A 78 -7.46 14.60 2.80
CA THR A 78 -7.26 14.35 4.24
C THR A 78 -8.50 14.64 5.11
N ASN A 79 -9.44 15.41 4.62
CA ASN A 79 -10.69 15.75 5.32
C ASN A 79 -11.91 14.95 4.83
N ILE A 80 -11.71 13.92 3.99
CA ILE A 80 -12.78 13.09 3.45
C ILE A 80 -12.98 11.85 4.31
N THR A 81 -14.14 11.67 4.90
CA THR A 81 -14.57 10.39 5.50
C THR A 81 -15.16 9.50 4.40
N SER A 82 -14.85 8.21 4.41
CA SER A 82 -15.24 7.25 3.37
C SER A 82 -14.78 7.65 1.95
N PRO A 83 -13.47 7.92 1.75
CA PRO A 83 -12.94 8.48 0.50
C PRO A 83 -13.18 7.56 -0.70
N ALA A 84 -13.31 6.24 -0.53
CA ALA A 84 -13.62 5.29 -1.60
C ALA A 84 -14.97 5.55 -2.30
N ASN A 85 -15.87 6.33 -1.68
CA ASN A 85 -17.12 6.74 -2.29
C ASN A 85 -16.99 8.03 -3.13
N LEU A 86 -15.83 8.68 -3.10
CA LEU A 86 -15.52 9.83 -3.96
C LEU A 86 -14.89 9.33 -5.26
N THR A 87 -15.37 9.84 -6.38
CA THR A 87 -14.68 9.68 -7.68
C THR A 87 -14.16 11.04 -8.14
N ILE A 88 -12.88 11.11 -8.47
CA ILE A 88 -12.25 12.30 -9.06
C ILE A 88 -11.91 11.95 -10.51
N LYS A 89 -12.46 12.70 -11.47
CA LYS A 89 -12.34 12.38 -12.89
C LYS A 89 -12.40 13.62 -13.78
N THR A 90 -12.15 13.48 -15.07
CA THR A 90 -12.52 14.48 -16.07
C THR A 90 -14.05 14.49 -16.28
N ALA A 91 -14.59 15.53 -16.86
CA ALA A 91 -16.04 15.67 -17.00
C ALA A 91 -16.67 14.49 -17.78
N SER A 92 -16.10 14.10 -18.91
CA SER A 92 -16.62 13.01 -19.76
C SER A 92 -15.81 11.72 -19.68
N GLY A 93 -14.56 11.75 -19.25
CA GLY A 93 -13.68 10.59 -19.20
C GLY A 93 -13.69 9.83 -17.87
N THR A 94 -12.60 9.12 -17.62
CA THR A 94 -12.39 8.32 -16.42
C THR A 94 -11.49 9.04 -15.39
N GLY A 95 -11.40 8.48 -14.21
CA GLY A 95 -10.56 8.95 -13.14
C GLY A 95 -10.31 7.86 -12.10
N PHE A 96 -10.06 8.25 -10.88
CA PHE A 96 -9.79 7.36 -9.77
C PHE A 96 -10.67 7.66 -8.55
N SER A 97 -10.78 6.70 -7.66
CA SER A 97 -11.41 6.87 -6.34
C SER A 97 -10.33 6.75 -5.27
N PRO A 98 -10.19 7.73 -4.38
CA PRO A 98 -9.25 7.66 -3.27
C PRO A 98 -9.52 6.44 -2.38
N ASP A 99 -8.49 5.67 -2.05
CA ASP A 99 -8.59 4.49 -1.18
C ASP A 99 -8.43 4.84 0.31
N ALA A 100 -7.85 6.00 0.62
CA ALA A 100 -7.57 6.45 1.99
C ALA A 100 -7.67 7.98 2.13
N THR A 101 -7.70 8.45 3.38
CA THR A 101 -7.65 9.88 3.72
C THR A 101 -6.21 10.39 3.62
N ARG A 102 -5.73 10.71 2.41
CA ARG A 102 -4.37 11.16 2.13
C ARG A 102 -4.34 12.16 0.97
N ILE A 103 -3.15 12.61 0.62
CA ILE A 103 -2.91 13.47 -0.54
C ILE A 103 -2.58 12.59 -1.74
N TYR A 104 -3.19 12.88 -2.88
CA TYR A 104 -3.04 12.18 -4.14
C TYR A 104 -2.41 13.09 -5.19
N ALA A 105 -1.46 12.57 -5.94
CA ALA A 105 -0.95 13.20 -7.15
C ALA A 105 -1.64 12.56 -8.35
N ALA A 106 -2.03 13.37 -9.33
CA ALA A 106 -2.69 12.88 -10.54
C ALA A 106 -2.32 13.71 -11.75
N TYR A 107 -2.43 13.11 -12.93
CA TYR A 107 -2.22 13.75 -14.21
C TYR A 107 -3.47 13.59 -15.09
N SER A 108 -3.91 14.70 -15.67
CA SER A 108 -4.94 14.72 -16.71
C SER A 108 -4.27 14.78 -18.08
N ASP A 109 -4.62 13.86 -18.96
CA ASP A 109 -4.21 13.83 -20.37
C ASP A 109 -5.19 14.61 -21.29
N GLY A 110 -6.11 15.35 -20.69
CA GLY A 110 -7.19 16.05 -21.37
C GLY A 110 -8.45 15.21 -21.62
N THR A 111 -8.34 13.89 -21.49
CA THR A 111 -9.47 12.96 -21.62
C THR A 111 -9.75 12.25 -20.30
N ASN A 112 -8.72 11.74 -19.65
CA ASN A 112 -8.81 10.98 -18.43
C ASN A 112 -7.92 11.59 -17.33
N LEU A 113 -8.24 11.28 -16.08
CA LEU A 113 -7.43 11.64 -14.93
C LEU A 113 -6.83 10.37 -14.32
N SER A 114 -5.52 10.25 -14.35
CA SER A 114 -4.79 9.10 -13.82
C SER A 114 -4.08 9.45 -12.52
N GLU A 115 -4.28 8.65 -11.47
CA GLU A 115 -3.50 8.75 -10.25
C GLU A 115 -2.04 8.37 -10.53
N ILE A 116 -1.12 9.15 -9.97
CA ILE A 116 0.32 8.82 -9.94
C ILE A 116 0.59 8.11 -8.61
N SER A 117 0.60 6.79 -8.66
CA SER A 117 0.87 5.92 -7.51
C SER A 117 2.13 5.10 -7.76
N LEU A 118 2.57 4.36 -6.74
CA LEU A 118 3.69 3.43 -6.89
C LEU A 118 3.40 2.38 -7.97
N ASP A 119 2.16 1.90 -8.06
CA ASP A 119 1.71 0.94 -9.07
C ASP A 119 1.74 1.54 -10.47
N THR A 120 1.29 2.81 -10.62
CA THR A 120 1.30 3.53 -11.91
C THR A 120 2.72 3.82 -12.39
N LEU A 121 3.65 4.05 -11.49
CA LEU A 121 5.07 4.26 -11.80
C LEU A 121 5.81 2.95 -12.05
N GLY A 122 5.14 1.79 -11.94
CA GLY A 122 5.78 0.49 -12.12
C GLY A 122 6.89 0.21 -11.13
N GLY A 123 6.84 0.85 -9.97
CA GLY A 123 7.89 0.77 -8.96
C GLY A 123 7.85 -0.54 -8.19
N THR A 124 8.99 -1.24 -8.14
CA THR A 124 9.23 -2.30 -7.17
C THR A 124 10.03 -1.73 -5.99
N ILE A 125 9.65 -2.11 -4.78
CA ILE A 125 10.43 -1.76 -3.59
C ILE A 125 11.54 -2.80 -3.46
N GLY A 126 12.77 -2.41 -3.75
CA GLY A 126 13.94 -3.26 -3.56
C GLY A 126 14.33 -3.36 -2.08
N GLY A 127 15.07 -4.42 -1.71
CA GLY A 127 15.48 -4.63 -0.31
C GLY A 127 16.22 -3.45 0.32
N ALA A 128 17.02 -2.71 -0.46
CA ALA A 128 17.74 -1.52 0.02
C ALA A 128 16.82 -0.33 0.41
N GLN A 129 15.55 -0.34 -0.03
CA GLN A 129 14.56 0.69 0.29
C GLN A 129 13.77 0.35 1.57
N ILE A 130 13.97 -0.84 2.11
CA ILE A 130 13.35 -1.29 3.35
C ILE A 130 14.42 -1.23 4.45
N ALA A 131 14.27 -0.30 5.38
CA ALA A 131 15.21 -0.19 6.50
C ALA A 131 15.19 -1.46 7.37
N ASP A 132 16.35 -1.84 7.89
CA ASP A 132 16.48 -2.99 8.79
C ASP A 132 15.52 -2.87 9.98
N GLY A 133 14.84 -3.97 10.31
CA GLY A 133 13.86 -4.01 11.39
C GLY A 133 12.54 -3.29 11.12
N SER A 134 12.34 -2.69 9.94
CA SER A 134 11.09 -1.98 9.61
C SER A 134 9.90 -2.92 9.37
N ILE A 135 10.16 -4.17 8.99
CA ILE A 135 9.15 -5.22 8.85
C ILE A 135 8.99 -5.94 10.20
N VAL A 136 8.11 -5.44 11.02
CA VAL A 136 7.76 -6.02 12.33
C VAL A 136 6.54 -6.94 12.20
N THR A 137 6.32 -7.78 13.23
CA THR A 137 5.21 -8.77 13.26
C THR A 137 3.84 -8.15 12.90
N ALA A 138 3.56 -6.93 13.35
CA ALA A 138 2.29 -6.24 13.06
C ALA A 138 2.11 -5.88 11.57
N LYS A 139 3.19 -5.90 10.78
CA LYS A 139 3.15 -5.64 9.33
C LYS A 139 3.05 -6.91 8.50
N LEU A 140 3.20 -8.07 9.13
CA LEU A 140 3.03 -9.37 8.52
C LEU A 140 1.63 -9.87 8.85
N GLY A 141 0.78 -10.01 7.84
CA GLY A 141 -0.54 -10.64 8.00
C GLY A 141 -0.39 -12.10 8.43
N SER A 142 -1.47 -12.69 8.94
CA SER A 142 -1.52 -14.13 9.20
C SER A 142 -1.16 -14.89 7.93
N GLN A 143 -0.23 -15.83 8.04
CA GLN A 143 0.25 -16.64 6.89
C GLN A 143 1.02 -15.84 5.80
N ALA A 144 1.49 -14.63 6.08
CA ALA A 144 2.28 -13.86 5.12
C ALA A 144 3.63 -14.53 4.78
N VAL A 145 4.17 -15.34 5.69
CA VAL A 145 5.37 -16.18 5.47
C VAL A 145 4.92 -17.62 5.24
N LEU A 146 4.86 -18.02 3.98
CA LEU A 146 4.52 -19.38 3.55
C LEU A 146 5.76 -20.26 3.47
N THR A 147 5.58 -21.57 3.41
CA THR A 147 6.67 -22.56 3.31
C THR A 147 7.60 -22.28 2.13
N GLY A 148 7.05 -21.83 0.99
CA GLY A 148 7.84 -21.45 -0.19
C GLY A 148 8.67 -20.18 -0.04
N ASN A 149 8.41 -19.37 0.99
CA ASN A 149 9.14 -18.13 1.27
C ASN A 149 10.40 -18.38 2.14
N ILE A 150 10.53 -19.59 2.68
CA ILE A 150 11.67 -20.01 3.49
C ILE A 150 12.43 -21.06 2.71
N SER A 151 13.60 -20.70 2.19
CA SER A 151 14.47 -21.67 1.50
C SER A 151 15.03 -22.70 2.47
N ASN A 152 15.41 -23.87 1.93
CA ASN A 152 16.03 -24.93 2.73
C ASN A 152 17.26 -24.41 3.50
N ALA A 153 17.41 -24.86 4.72
CA ALA A 153 18.49 -24.50 5.65
C ALA A 153 18.52 -23.01 6.12
N GLN A 154 17.47 -22.22 5.85
CA GLN A 154 17.40 -20.84 6.37
C GLN A 154 17.03 -20.77 7.85
N ILE A 155 16.39 -21.78 8.39
CA ILE A 155 16.13 -21.88 9.83
C ILE A 155 17.29 -22.64 10.49
N THR A 156 18.21 -21.88 11.05
CA THR A 156 19.38 -22.42 11.77
C THR A 156 19.09 -22.52 13.28
N ASN A 157 19.96 -23.26 14.02
CA ASN A 157 19.83 -23.38 15.46
C ASN A 157 19.81 -22.02 16.18
N ALA A 158 20.54 -21.02 15.66
CA ALA A 158 20.56 -19.67 16.24
C ALA A 158 19.22 -18.94 16.15
N LEU A 159 18.35 -19.35 15.22
CA LEU A 159 17.01 -18.78 15.04
C LEU A 159 15.94 -19.50 15.85
N ILE A 160 16.28 -20.64 16.45
CA ILE A 160 15.39 -21.42 17.31
C ILE A 160 15.84 -21.18 18.75
N VAL A 161 15.13 -20.32 19.47
CA VAL A 161 15.39 -20.06 20.90
C VAL A 161 15.07 -21.33 21.70
N ASP A 162 15.84 -21.59 22.75
CA ASP A 162 15.64 -22.72 23.66
C ASP A 162 14.18 -22.83 24.13
N ALA A 163 13.66 -24.03 24.21
CA ALA A 163 12.29 -24.38 24.56
C ALA A 163 11.19 -23.94 23.55
N ASN A 164 11.53 -23.34 22.40
CA ASN A 164 10.53 -22.96 21.40
C ASN A 164 9.97 -24.14 20.59
N VAL A 165 10.67 -25.28 20.54
CA VAL A 165 10.15 -26.50 19.94
C VAL A 165 9.52 -27.35 21.05
N THR A 166 8.24 -27.15 21.28
CA THR A 166 7.44 -27.89 22.26
C THR A 166 6.86 -29.18 21.66
N THR A 167 6.39 -30.10 22.51
CA THR A 167 5.77 -31.36 22.09
C THR A 167 4.62 -31.17 21.09
N SER A 168 3.82 -30.12 21.27
CA SER A 168 2.69 -29.80 20.38
C SER A 168 3.13 -29.35 18.97
N LYS A 169 4.41 -28.96 18.79
CA LYS A 169 4.99 -28.58 17.49
C LYS A 169 5.64 -29.74 16.78
N LEU A 170 5.79 -30.87 17.44
CA LEU A 170 6.27 -32.12 16.87
C LEU A 170 5.08 -33.03 16.58
N GLN A 171 4.85 -33.33 15.31
CA GLN A 171 3.84 -34.31 14.93
C GLN A 171 4.23 -35.70 15.45
N ASP A 172 3.25 -36.49 15.84
CA ASP A 172 3.47 -37.88 16.26
C ASP A 172 4.29 -38.63 15.20
N ASN A 173 5.30 -39.38 15.64
CA ASN A 173 6.25 -40.11 14.81
C ASN A 173 7.15 -39.25 13.90
N SER A 174 7.18 -37.91 14.05
CA SER A 174 8.07 -37.03 13.25
C SER A 174 9.54 -37.19 13.63
N VAL A 175 9.84 -37.58 14.86
CA VAL A 175 11.22 -37.89 15.34
C VAL A 175 11.40 -39.41 15.27
N THR A 176 11.94 -39.89 14.18
CA THR A 176 12.20 -41.33 13.97
C THR A 176 13.55 -41.72 14.54
N ALA A 177 13.80 -43.04 14.73
CA ALA A 177 15.08 -43.55 15.19
C ALA A 177 16.27 -43.10 14.32
N ALA A 178 16.04 -42.87 13.02
CA ALA A 178 17.09 -42.39 12.11
C ALA A 178 17.45 -40.88 12.34
N LYS A 179 16.63 -40.15 13.08
CA LYS A 179 16.87 -38.73 13.43
C LYS A 179 17.48 -38.55 14.81
N LEU A 180 17.61 -39.63 15.55
CA LEU A 180 18.24 -39.64 16.87
C LEU A 180 19.70 -40.00 16.69
N GLU A 181 20.60 -39.29 17.37
CA GLU A 181 22.02 -39.59 17.40
C GLU A 181 22.29 -40.95 18.03
N ARG A 182 21.45 -41.35 19.00
CA ARG A 182 21.48 -42.63 19.67
C ARG A 182 20.23 -43.42 19.42
N LYS A 183 20.36 -44.69 19.12
CA LYS A 183 19.27 -45.59 18.85
C LYS A 183 18.69 -46.16 20.14
N PHE A 184 17.36 -46.06 20.29
CA PHE A 184 16.63 -46.77 21.33
C PHE A 184 16.00 -48.01 20.74
N THR A 185 16.27 -49.16 21.29
CA THR A 185 15.67 -50.42 20.88
C THR A 185 14.94 -51.08 22.03
N ILE A 186 13.68 -51.44 21.80
CA ILE A 186 12.86 -52.19 22.74
C ILE A 186 12.56 -53.54 22.10
N SER A 187 13.00 -54.63 22.73
CA SER A 187 12.90 -55.96 22.15
C SER A 187 12.91 -57.06 23.21
N THR A 188 12.31 -58.22 22.91
CA THR A 188 12.45 -59.47 23.67
C THR A 188 13.76 -60.17 23.37
N ALA A 189 14.42 -59.87 22.24
CA ALA A 189 15.68 -60.44 21.86
C ALA A 189 16.87 -59.85 22.66
N ALA A 190 17.95 -60.59 22.74
CA ALA A 190 19.20 -60.07 23.31
C ALA A 190 19.80 -58.97 22.43
N PRO A 191 20.50 -57.97 22.99
CA PRO A 191 21.17 -56.94 22.23
C PRO A 191 22.08 -57.51 21.17
N SER A 192 22.00 -57.03 19.93
CA SER A 192 22.89 -57.40 18.83
C SER A 192 22.97 -56.26 17.80
N GLY A 193 24.17 -56.05 17.24
CA GLY A 193 24.36 -55.11 16.14
C GLY A 193 24.21 -53.64 16.49
N GLY A 194 24.30 -53.24 17.76
CA GLY A 194 24.31 -51.85 18.19
C GLY A 194 25.67 -51.18 18.12
N SER A 195 25.70 -49.87 18.25
CA SER A 195 26.89 -49.04 18.39
C SER A 195 27.07 -48.59 19.85
N ASP A 196 28.28 -48.16 20.20
CA ASP A 196 28.53 -47.62 21.54
C ASP A 196 27.60 -46.40 21.83
N GLY A 197 26.90 -46.50 22.94
CA GLY A 197 25.88 -45.49 23.35
C GLY A 197 24.47 -45.80 22.95
N ASP A 198 24.16 -46.85 22.19
CA ASP A 198 22.81 -47.34 21.95
C ASP A 198 22.17 -47.87 23.24
N ILE A 199 20.90 -47.67 23.43
CA ILE A 199 20.16 -48.11 24.60
C ILE A 199 19.19 -49.22 24.19
N TRP A 200 19.28 -50.34 24.89
CA TRP A 200 18.41 -51.50 24.69
C TRP A 200 17.56 -51.75 25.91
N PHE A 201 16.27 -51.80 25.70
CA PHE A 201 15.34 -52.27 26.72
C PHE A 201 14.85 -53.65 26.32
N LYS A 202 15.24 -54.66 27.11
CA LYS A 202 14.73 -56.01 26.96
C LYS A 202 13.56 -56.23 27.89
N TYR A 203 12.46 -56.76 27.38
CA TYR A 203 11.33 -57.19 28.16
C TYR A 203 11.08 -58.71 27.97
N SER A 204 10.50 -59.32 28.97
CA SER A 204 10.15 -60.75 29.01
C SER A 204 8.70 -60.97 28.56
#